data_4937200dd02cc6767617595cf9db513a
#
_entry.id   4937200dd02cc6767617595cf9db513a
#
_cell.length_a   1.000
_cell.length_b   1.000
_cell.length_c   1.000
_cell.angle_alpha   90.00
_cell.angle_beta   90.00
_cell.angle_gamma   90.00
#
_symmetry.space_group_name_H-M   'P 1'
#
loop_
_entity.id
_entity.type
_entity.pdbx_description
1 polymer ?
#
loop_
_entity_poly.entity_id
_entity_poly.type
_entity_poly.pdbx_seq_one_letter_code
_entity_poly.pdbx_strand_id
1 'polypeptide(L)'
;MNFYFELVAVFVAAVSGALAGRQKDMDFFGMYVVGVLTGLGGGTLRSLLIGDLPPPMFRNPSYLLVAAVAVVFARFGEPWWSKIRRVVSVVDAVSLGMFVSLGIRISQAKGLPWWACVVNGVITAAFGGVLRDIARVEVPLIFRREIYATACLAGGMVLLGLDALGLPKGIGVLIITVLITVIRLLAIRYSLNQSSD
;
A
#
# COMPACT_ATOMS: atom_id res chain seq x y z
N MET A 1 2.68 8.86 -14.66
CA MET A 1 3.51 8.10 -13.70
C MET A 1 3.99 6.84 -14.37
N ASN A 2 5.17 6.31 -13.98
CA ASN A 2 5.78 5.18 -14.68
C ASN A 2 5.05 3.87 -14.30
N PHE A 3 4.60 3.10 -15.28
CA PHE A 3 3.99 1.79 -15.14
C PHE A 3 4.83 0.83 -14.25
N TYR A 4 6.14 0.86 -14.41
CA TYR A 4 7.05 0.01 -13.61
C TYR A 4 7.01 0.35 -12.11
N PHE A 5 6.84 1.63 -11.74
CA PHE A 5 6.71 2.03 -10.34
C PHE A 5 5.43 1.44 -9.72
N GLU A 6 4.32 1.43 -10.48
CA GLU A 6 3.07 0.81 -10.04
C GLU A 6 3.24 -0.70 -9.84
N LEU A 7 3.91 -1.40 -10.76
CA LEU A 7 4.20 -2.83 -10.61
C LEU A 7 5.07 -3.13 -9.39
N VAL A 8 6.09 -2.29 -9.10
CA VAL A 8 6.92 -2.43 -7.89
C VAL A 8 6.07 -2.23 -6.62
N ALA A 9 5.19 -1.24 -6.59
CA ALA A 9 4.29 -1.01 -5.46
C ALA A 9 3.36 -2.22 -5.23
N VAL A 10 2.80 -2.77 -6.32
CA VAL A 10 1.97 -3.98 -6.27
C VAL A 10 2.77 -5.18 -5.78
N PHE A 11 4.00 -5.38 -6.26
CA PHE A 11 4.87 -6.46 -5.80
C PHE A 11 5.11 -6.38 -4.29
N VAL A 12 5.55 -5.21 -3.80
CA VAL A 12 5.83 -4.98 -2.38
C VAL A 12 4.59 -5.26 -1.53
N ALA A 13 3.44 -4.72 -1.91
CA ALA A 13 2.20 -4.94 -1.17
C ALA A 13 1.71 -6.40 -1.24
N ALA A 14 1.84 -7.06 -2.40
CA ALA A 14 1.46 -8.46 -2.55
C ALA A 14 2.36 -9.40 -1.72
N VAL A 15 3.66 -9.08 -1.57
CA VAL A 15 4.55 -9.78 -0.63
C VAL A 15 4.03 -9.63 0.81
N SER A 16 3.64 -8.42 1.23
CA SER A 16 3.04 -8.20 2.55
C SER A 16 1.77 -9.04 2.74
N GLY A 17 0.88 -9.06 1.73
CA GLY A 17 -0.34 -9.84 1.75
C GLY A 17 -0.09 -11.35 1.82
N ALA A 18 0.80 -11.87 0.98
CA ALA A 18 1.16 -13.29 0.95
C ALA A 18 1.78 -13.75 2.27
N LEU A 19 2.71 -12.97 2.83
CA LEU A 19 3.30 -13.25 4.16
C LEU A 19 2.25 -13.21 5.27
N ALA A 20 1.29 -12.29 5.17
CA ALA A 20 0.18 -12.19 6.11
C ALA A 20 -0.76 -13.41 6.01
N GLY A 21 -1.07 -13.89 4.80
CA GLY A 21 -1.80 -15.14 4.57
C GLY A 21 -1.05 -16.36 5.15
N ARG A 22 0.27 -16.42 4.96
CA ARG A 22 1.12 -17.46 5.54
C ARG A 22 1.07 -17.52 7.07
N GLN A 23 0.93 -16.38 7.75
CA GLN A 23 0.75 -16.33 9.22
C GLN A 23 -0.55 -16.99 9.71
N LYS A 24 -1.48 -17.24 8.79
CA LYS A 24 -2.78 -17.90 9.04
C LYS A 24 -2.82 -19.30 8.43
N ASP A 25 -1.66 -19.87 8.10
CA ASP A 25 -1.52 -21.21 7.52
C ASP A 25 -2.34 -21.40 6.24
N MET A 26 -2.56 -20.33 5.47
CA MET A 26 -3.23 -20.39 4.19
C MET A 26 -2.37 -21.16 3.17
N ASP A 27 -3.02 -21.92 2.32
CA ASP A 27 -2.37 -22.62 1.20
C ASP A 27 -1.84 -21.61 0.15
N PHE A 28 -1.20 -22.12 -0.89
CA PHE A 28 -0.59 -21.29 -1.92
C PHE A 28 -1.63 -20.39 -2.63
N PHE A 29 -2.82 -20.93 -2.88
CA PHE A 29 -3.89 -20.16 -3.52
C PHE A 29 -4.45 -19.09 -2.59
N GLY A 30 -4.67 -19.40 -1.32
CA GLY A 30 -5.08 -18.43 -0.30
C GLY A 30 -4.07 -17.30 -0.15
N MET A 31 -2.76 -17.61 -0.10
CA MET A 31 -1.70 -16.60 -0.10
C MET A 31 -1.75 -15.71 -1.35
N TYR A 32 -2.05 -16.29 -2.52
CA TYR A 32 -2.19 -15.54 -3.77
C TYR A 32 -3.39 -14.59 -3.73
N VAL A 33 -4.54 -15.06 -3.30
CA VAL A 33 -5.75 -14.24 -3.16
C VAL A 33 -5.50 -13.06 -2.21
N VAL A 34 -4.92 -13.31 -1.02
CA VAL A 34 -4.61 -12.25 -0.07
C VAL A 34 -3.54 -11.28 -0.62
N GLY A 35 -2.56 -11.79 -1.36
CA GLY A 35 -1.57 -10.98 -2.07
C GLY A 35 -2.21 -10.04 -3.11
N VAL A 36 -3.12 -10.56 -3.93
CA VAL A 36 -3.89 -9.80 -4.93
C VAL A 36 -4.76 -8.74 -4.24
N LEU A 37 -5.51 -9.10 -3.19
CA LEU A 37 -6.34 -8.17 -2.43
C LEU A 37 -5.50 -7.03 -1.85
N THR A 38 -4.32 -7.35 -1.30
CA THR A 38 -3.43 -6.35 -0.70
C THR A 38 -2.80 -5.44 -1.76
N GLY A 39 -2.29 -6.01 -2.86
CA GLY A 39 -1.56 -5.26 -3.88
C GLY A 39 -2.45 -4.49 -4.84
N LEU A 40 -3.64 -5.00 -5.14
CA LEU A 40 -4.51 -4.46 -6.19
C LEU A 40 -5.83 -3.90 -5.68
N GLY A 41 -6.27 -4.27 -4.47
CA GLY A 41 -7.56 -3.86 -3.92
C GLY A 41 -7.70 -2.34 -3.77
N GLY A 42 -6.67 -1.66 -3.25
CA GLY A 42 -6.66 -0.20 -3.11
C GLY A 42 -6.71 0.51 -4.46
N GLY A 43 -5.93 0.05 -5.44
CA GLY A 43 -5.94 0.56 -6.80
C GLY A 43 -7.28 0.33 -7.52
N THR A 44 -7.91 -0.81 -7.26
CA THR A 44 -9.25 -1.13 -7.80
C THR A 44 -10.30 -0.19 -7.24
N LEU A 45 -10.35 0.00 -5.91
CA LEU A 45 -11.28 0.93 -5.30
C LEU A 45 -11.05 2.37 -5.78
N ARG A 46 -9.79 2.82 -5.85
CA ARG A 46 -9.44 4.11 -6.46
C ARG A 46 -10.07 4.24 -7.83
N SER A 47 -9.85 3.26 -8.71
CA SER A 47 -10.33 3.33 -10.09
C SER A 47 -11.85 3.41 -10.19
N LEU A 48 -12.56 2.69 -9.32
CA LEU A 48 -14.01 2.78 -9.21
C LEU A 48 -14.48 4.18 -8.79
N LEU A 49 -13.85 4.76 -7.77
CA LEU A 49 -14.25 6.06 -7.22
C LEU A 49 -14.03 7.23 -8.19
N ILE A 50 -12.97 7.16 -9.02
CA ILE A 50 -12.63 8.23 -9.97
C ILE A 50 -13.08 7.94 -11.40
N GLY A 51 -13.85 6.87 -11.63
CA GLY A 51 -14.33 6.49 -12.96
C GLY A 51 -13.23 6.05 -13.94
N ASP A 52 -12.08 5.56 -13.43
CA ASP A 52 -10.95 5.09 -14.25
C ASP A 52 -11.09 3.59 -14.57
N LEU A 53 -12.10 3.26 -15.36
CA LEU A 53 -12.49 1.89 -15.68
C LEU A 53 -11.95 1.40 -17.04
N PRO A 54 -11.72 0.07 -17.19
CA PRO A 54 -11.67 -0.94 -16.14
C PRO A 54 -10.46 -0.76 -15.22
N PRO A 55 -10.47 -1.32 -13.98
CA PRO A 55 -9.32 -1.26 -13.07
C PRO A 55 -8.03 -1.81 -13.68
N PRO A 56 -6.83 -1.37 -13.23
CA PRO A 56 -5.54 -1.72 -13.85
C PRO A 56 -5.31 -3.21 -14.06
N MET A 57 -5.73 -4.06 -13.11
CA MET A 57 -5.54 -5.52 -13.21
C MET A 57 -6.32 -6.16 -14.37
N PHE A 58 -7.39 -5.51 -14.85
CA PHE A 58 -8.16 -5.97 -16.01
C PHE A 58 -7.67 -5.35 -17.32
N ARG A 59 -6.85 -4.29 -17.26
CA ARG A 59 -6.20 -3.70 -18.45
C ARG A 59 -4.94 -4.43 -18.84
N ASN A 60 -4.20 -4.96 -17.85
CA ASN A 60 -2.90 -5.57 -18.10
C ASN A 60 -2.67 -6.75 -17.13
N PRO A 61 -2.46 -7.98 -17.67
CA PRO A 61 -2.23 -9.17 -16.85
C PRO A 61 -0.94 -9.12 -16.03
N SER A 62 0.00 -8.22 -16.36
CA SER A 62 1.25 -8.06 -15.61
C SER A 62 1.00 -7.79 -14.12
N TYR A 63 -0.10 -7.15 -13.75
CA TYR A 63 -0.44 -6.91 -12.34
C TYR A 63 -0.69 -8.23 -11.58
N LEU A 64 -1.44 -9.15 -12.18
CA LEU A 64 -1.72 -10.46 -11.58
C LEU A 64 -0.46 -11.35 -11.58
N LEU A 65 0.36 -11.26 -12.64
CA LEU A 65 1.62 -12.00 -12.72
C LEU A 65 2.62 -11.51 -11.66
N VAL A 66 2.74 -10.20 -11.45
CA VAL A 66 3.59 -9.64 -10.40
C VAL A 66 3.13 -10.07 -9.01
N ALA A 67 1.81 -10.12 -8.77
CA ALA A 67 1.28 -10.66 -7.52
C ALA A 67 1.60 -12.15 -7.36
N ALA A 68 1.55 -12.95 -8.42
CA ALA A 68 1.94 -14.37 -8.38
C ALA A 68 3.44 -14.53 -8.05
N VAL A 69 4.31 -13.75 -8.70
CA VAL A 69 5.75 -13.73 -8.39
C VAL A 69 6.01 -13.34 -6.94
N ALA A 70 5.28 -12.35 -6.41
CA ALA A 70 5.38 -11.93 -5.01
C ALA A 70 5.02 -13.06 -4.04
N VAL A 71 4.01 -13.88 -4.36
CA VAL A 71 3.61 -15.05 -3.54
C VAL A 71 4.69 -16.13 -3.57
N VAL A 72 5.24 -16.43 -4.75
CA VAL A 72 6.36 -17.37 -4.88
C VAL A 72 7.54 -16.90 -4.03
N PHE A 73 7.89 -15.61 -4.13
CA PHE A 73 8.95 -15.00 -3.32
C PHE A 73 8.66 -15.11 -1.81
N ALA A 74 7.43 -14.80 -1.39
CA ALA A 74 7.01 -14.91 0.01
C ALA A 74 7.01 -16.35 0.52
N ARG A 75 6.72 -17.34 -0.33
CA ARG A 75 6.66 -18.76 0.04
C ARG A 75 8.03 -19.41 0.20
N PHE A 76 8.96 -19.07 -0.68
CA PHE A 76 10.27 -19.72 -0.76
C PHE A 76 11.42 -18.86 -0.19
N GLY A 77 11.18 -17.64 0.20
CA GLY A 77 12.18 -16.73 0.78
C GLY A 77 12.65 -17.08 2.20
N GLU A 78 12.40 -18.27 2.72
CA GLU A 78 13.03 -18.76 3.95
C GLU A 78 14.53 -19.01 3.72
N PRO A 79 15.39 -18.67 4.65
CA PRO A 79 15.24 -18.40 6.09
C PRO A 79 15.07 -16.93 6.49
N TRP A 80 14.86 -16.02 5.56
CA TRP A 80 14.82 -14.56 5.77
C TRP A 80 13.62 -14.09 6.62
N TRP A 81 12.58 -14.92 6.76
CA TRP A 81 11.31 -14.59 7.42
C TRP A 81 11.20 -15.04 8.88
N SER A 82 12.31 -15.33 9.56
CA SER A 82 12.29 -15.74 10.98
C SER A 82 11.51 -14.79 11.90
N LYS A 83 11.29 -13.54 11.47
CA LYS A 83 10.49 -12.52 12.15
C LYS A 83 9.36 -12.01 11.25
N ILE A 84 8.61 -12.92 10.65
CA ILE A 84 7.61 -12.66 9.60
C ILE A 84 6.65 -11.50 9.95
N ARG A 85 6.19 -11.39 11.20
CA ARG A 85 5.31 -10.29 11.63
C ARG A 85 5.96 -8.91 11.46
N ARG A 86 7.25 -8.79 11.77
CA ARG A 86 8.01 -7.54 11.60
C ARG A 86 8.20 -7.22 10.12
N VAL A 87 8.49 -8.23 9.32
CA VAL A 87 8.66 -8.08 7.88
C VAL A 87 7.37 -7.61 7.22
N VAL A 88 6.22 -8.22 7.54
CA VAL A 88 4.90 -7.77 7.06
C VAL A 88 4.69 -6.28 7.36
N SER A 89 4.99 -5.85 8.60
CA SER A 89 4.80 -4.45 9.00
C SER A 89 5.74 -3.49 8.26
N VAL A 90 6.99 -3.88 7.98
CA VAL A 90 7.95 -3.04 7.24
C VAL A 90 7.54 -2.93 5.78
N VAL A 91 7.21 -4.06 5.15
CA VAL A 91 6.80 -4.11 3.73
C VAL A 91 5.47 -3.35 3.54
N ASP A 92 4.54 -3.47 4.49
CA ASP A 92 3.30 -2.68 4.52
C ASP A 92 3.60 -1.17 4.59
N ALA A 93 4.51 -0.74 5.46
CA ALA A 93 4.88 0.67 5.59
C ALA A 93 5.48 1.26 4.29
N VAL A 94 6.32 0.49 3.58
CA VAL A 94 6.88 0.90 2.28
C VAL A 94 5.79 1.01 1.23
N SER A 95 4.94 -0.02 1.10
CA SER A 95 3.85 -0.01 0.12
C SER A 95 2.87 1.12 0.36
N LEU A 96 2.61 1.47 1.63
CA LEU A 96 1.74 2.57 2.01
C LEU A 96 2.21 3.91 1.41
N GLY A 97 3.50 4.24 1.58
CA GLY A 97 4.09 5.46 1.01
C GLY A 97 4.04 5.49 -0.52
N MET A 98 4.30 4.35 -1.16
CA MET A 98 4.20 4.24 -2.62
C MET A 98 2.77 4.47 -3.11
N PHE A 99 1.78 3.84 -2.48
CA PHE A 99 0.39 3.94 -2.91
C PHE A 99 -0.28 5.28 -2.60
N VAL A 100 0.12 6.00 -1.53
CA VAL A 100 -0.31 7.39 -1.32
C VAL A 100 0.09 8.24 -2.52
N SER A 101 1.37 8.16 -2.89
CA SER A 101 1.91 8.91 -4.04
C SER A 101 1.21 8.53 -5.34
N LEU A 102 0.99 7.23 -5.58
CA LEU A 102 0.27 6.70 -6.74
C LEU A 102 -1.16 7.25 -6.82
N GLY A 103 -1.92 7.15 -5.74
CA GLY A 103 -3.30 7.61 -5.68
C GLY A 103 -3.41 9.10 -5.97
N ILE A 104 -2.54 9.92 -5.36
CA ILE A 104 -2.51 11.38 -5.59
C ILE A 104 -2.17 11.69 -7.05
N ARG A 105 -1.11 11.10 -7.61
CA ARG A 105 -0.68 11.39 -8.99
C ARG A 105 -1.72 11.01 -10.04
N ILE A 106 -2.40 9.89 -9.87
CA ILE A 106 -3.46 9.46 -10.78
C ILE A 106 -4.66 10.38 -10.67
N SER A 107 -5.03 10.79 -9.45
CA SER A 107 -6.14 11.72 -9.22
C SER A 107 -5.85 13.12 -9.80
N GLN A 108 -4.63 13.63 -9.64
CA GLN A 108 -4.18 14.87 -10.27
C GLN A 108 -4.26 14.80 -11.80
N ALA A 109 -3.85 13.67 -12.39
CA ALA A 109 -3.93 13.47 -13.84
C ALA A 109 -5.38 13.45 -14.37
N LYS A 110 -6.34 13.12 -13.51
CA LYS A 110 -7.80 13.18 -13.81
C LYS A 110 -8.41 14.55 -13.51
N GLY A 111 -7.63 15.52 -13.05
CA GLY A 111 -8.10 16.89 -12.78
C GLY A 111 -8.91 17.03 -11.48
N LEU A 112 -8.78 16.09 -10.54
CA LEU A 112 -9.49 16.19 -9.26
C LEU A 112 -8.91 17.34 -8.40
N PRO A 113 -9.75 17.99 -7.56
CA PRO A 113 -9.28 19.00 -6.63
C PRO A 113 -8.32 18.42 -5.60
N TRP A 114 -7.45 19.26 -5.05
CA TRP A 114 -6.36 18.87 -4.16
C TRP A 114 -6.77 17.97 -3.00
N TRP A 115 -7.89 18.28 -2.33
CA TRP A 115 -8.40 17.49 -1.21
C TRP A 115 -8.85 16.09 -1.63
N ALA A 116 -9.50 15.98 -2.80
CA ALA A 116 -9.91 14.69 -3.37
C ALA A 116 -8.70 13.83 -3.77
N CYS A 117 -7.62 14.47 -4.26
CA CYS A 117 -6.36 13.77 -4.55
C CYS A 117 -5.77 13.15 -3.27
N VAL A 118 -5.75 13.90 -2.15
CA VAL A 118 -5.23 13.39 -0.86
C VAL A 118 -6.10 12.25 -0.34
N VAL A 119 -7.42 12.44 -0.30
CA VAL A 119 -8.37 11.39 0.15
C VAL A 119 -8.19 10.11 -0.68
N ASN A 120 -8.14 10.25 -2.00
CA ASN A 120 -7.96 9.10 -2.90
C ASN A 120 -6.58 8.44 -2.76
N GLY A 121 -5.54 9.22 -2.43
CA GLY A 121 -4.23 8.70 -2.05
C GLY A 121 -4.29 7.82 -0.82
N VAL A 122 -4.96 8.29 0.25
CA VAL A 122 -5.16 7.52 1.48
C VAL A 122 -5.97 6.24 1.22
N ILE A 123 -7.06 6.34 0.48
CA ILE A 123 -7.89 5.17 0.10
C ILE A 123 -7.05 4.16 -0.68
N THR A 124 -6.29 4.62 -1.67
CA THR A 124 -5.44 3.74 -2.48
C THR A 124 -4.43 2.98 -1.63
N ALA A 125 -3.83 3.65 -0.66
CA ALA A 125 -2.81 3.07 0.21
C ALA A 125 -3.40 2.14 1.27
N ALA A 126 -4.46 2.56 1.94
CA ALA A 126 -4.99 1.84 3.11
C ALA A 126 -5.89 0.66 2.75
N PHE A 127 -6.66 0.74 1.65
CA PHE A 127 -7.74 -0.21 1.38
C PHE A 127 -7.23 -1.62 1.05
N GLY A 128 -6.07 -1.76 0.42
CA GLY A 128 -5.43 -3.06 0.21
C GLY A 128 -5.14 -3.78 1.53
N GLY A 129 -4.63 -3.03 2.53
CA GLY A 129 -4.42 -3.52 3.89
C GLY A 129 -5.72 -3.86 4.62
N VAL A 130 -6.79 -3.09 4.40
CA VAL A 130 -8.14 -3.39 4.94
C VAL A 130 -8.64 -4.72 4.41
N LEU A 131 -8.57 -4.94 3.09
CA LEU A 131 -9.00 -6.21 2.48
C LEU A 131 -8.15 -7.39 2.97
N ARG A 132 -6.83 -7.21 3.09
CA ARG A 132 -5.93 -8.21 3.67
C ARG A 132 -6.37 -8.62 5.07
N ASP A 133 -6.59 -7.64 5.93
CA ASP A 133 -6.90 -7.92 7.35
C ASP A 133 -8.29 -8.55 7.49
N ILE A 134 -9.28 -8.11 6.72
CA ILE A 134 -10.62 -8.74 6.65
C ILE A 134 -10.50 -10.19 6.19
N ALA A 135 -9.73 -10.48 5.13
CA ALA A 135 -9.53 -11.85 4.64
C ALA A 135 -8.85 -12.77 5.67
N ARG A 136 -8.12 -12.18 6.63
CA ARG A 136 -7.48 -12.88 7.77
C ARG A 136 -8.35 -12.96 9.02
N VAL A 137 -9.58 -12.45 8.96
CA VAL A 137 -10.49 -12.33 10.12
C VAL A 137 -9.84 -11.51 11.24
N GLU A 138 -9.18 -10.42 10.89
CA GLU A 138 -8.56 -9.47 11.82
C GLU A 138 -9.15 -8.09 11.66
N VAL A 139 -9.20 -7.32 12.76
CA VAL A 139 -9.61 -5.91 12.68
C VAL A 139 -8.53 -5.13 11.93
N PRO A 140 -8.90 -4.44 10.82
CA PRO A 140 -7.94 -3.70 10.00
C PRO A 140 -7.10 -2.70 10.79
N LEU A 141 -5.80 -2.60 10.42
CA LEU A 141 -4.85 -1.72 11.08
C LEU A 141 -5.28 -0.25 11.12
N ILE A 142 -6.01 0.21 10.11
CA ILE A 142 -6.52 1.59 10.03
C ILE A 142 -7.45 1.94 11.20
N PHE A 143 -8.13 0.96 11.79
CA PHE A 143 -9.03 1.14 12.93
C PHE A 143 -8.34 0.94 14.30
N ARG A 144 -7.12 0.39 14.30
CA ARG A 144 -6.37 0.10 15.53
C ARG A 144 -5.19 1.04 15.74
N ARG A 145 -4.73 1.71 14.69
CA ARG A 145 -3.46 2.44 14.70
C ARG A 145 -3.67 3.83 14.14
N GLU A 146 -3.75 4.82 15.02
CA GLU A 146 -3.96 6.23 14.64
C GLU A 146 -2.89 6.73 13.65
N ILE A 147 -1.60 6.39 13.89
CA ILE A 147 -0.49 6.72 12.99
C ILE A 147 -0.45 5.72 11.80
N TYR A 148 -1.54 5.50 11.13
CA TYR A 148 -1.66 4.76 9.88
C TYR A 148 -2.23 5.67 8.79
N ALA A 149 -3.50 6.03 8.91
CA ALA A 149 -4.16 6.96 7.98
C ALA A 149 -3.64 8.39 8.12
N THR A 150 -3.32 8.83 9.34
CA THR A 150 -2.75 10.15 9.60
C THR A 150 -1.38 10.35 8.97
N ALA A 151 -0.52 9.32 8.94
CA ALA A 151 0.74 9.37 8.21
C ALA A 151 0.52 9.52 6.69
N CYS A 152 -0.49 8.84 6.14
CA CYS A 152 -0.86 8.95 4.73
C CYS A 152 -1.41 10.36 4.41
N LEU A 153 -2.28 10.91 5.27
CA LEU A 153 -2.82 12.27 5.11
C LEU A 153 -1.69 13.30 5.14
N ALA A 154 -0.83 13.26 6.18
CA ALA A 154 0.29 14.17 6.31
C ALA A 154 1.25 14.07 5.12
N GLY A 155 1.63 12.86 4.72
CA GLY A 155 2.47 12.62 3.55
C GLY A 155 1.83 13.14 2.26
N GLY A 156 0.53 12.94 2.09
CA GLY A 156 -0.20 13.45 0.93
C GLY A 156 -0.21 14.99 0.86
N MET A 157 -0.41 15.65 1.98
CA MET A 157 -0.34 17.13 2.07
C MET A 157 1.08 17.64 1.77
N VAL A 158 2.10 16.97 2.30
CA VAL A 158 3.51 17.32 1.99
C VAL A 158 3.79 17.15 0.52
N LEU A 159 3.30 16.07 -0.14
CA LEU A 159 3.48 15.87 -1.58
C LEU A 159 2.92 17.03 -2.40
N LEU A 160 1.71 17.50 -2.06
CA LEU A 160 1.10 18.66 -2.72
C LEU A 160 1.90 19.95 -2.47
N GLY A 161 2.44 20.12 -1.26
CA GLY A 161 3.33 21.25 -0.94
C GLY A 161 4.62 21.21 -1.77
N LEU A 162 5.25 20.05 -1.93
CA LEU A 162 6.43 19.88 -2.78
C LEU A 162 6.14 20.17 -4.27
N ASP A 163 4.93 19.82 -4.73
CA ASP A 163 4.49 20.17 -6.08
C ASP A 163 4.34 21.68 -6.25
N ALA A 164 3.76 22.37 -5.27
CA ALA A 164 3.60 23.83 -5.28
C ALA A 164 4.96 24.56 -5.27
N LEU A 165 6.00 23.95 -4.69
CA LEU A 165 7.38 24.45 -4.71
C LEU A 165 8.12 24.13 -6.02
N GLY A 166 7.46 23.48 -6.99
CA GLY A 166 8.03 23.16 -8.29
C GLY A 166 9.03 22.00 -8.32
N LEU A 167 9.05 21.14 -7.28
CA LEU A 167 9.94 19.99 -7.28
C LEU A 167 9.57 18.99 -8.39
N PRO A 168 10.56 18.33 -9.03
CA PRO A 168 10.30 17.28 -9.99
C PRO A 168 9.42 16.18 -9.39
N LYS A 169 8.35 15.79 -10.10
CA LYS A 169 7.32 14.85 -9.62
C LYS A 169 7.89 13.53 -9.08
N GLY A 170 8.95 13.00 -9.73
CA GLY A 170 9.61 11.76 -9.30
C GLY A 170 10.31 11.91 -7.94
N ILE A 171 10.95 13.05 -7.70
CA ILE A 171 11.63 13.34 -6.43
C ILE A 171 10.59 13.47 -5.30
N GLY A 172 9.48 14.17 -5.53
CA GLY A 172 8.39 14.27 -4.56
C GLY A 172 7.84 12.90 -4.16
N VAL A 173 7.61 12.01 -5.13
CA VAL A 173 7.15 10.62 -4.86
C VAL A 173 8.15 9.87 -3.99
N LEU A 174 9.45 9.97 -4.27
CA LEU A 174 10.49 9.29 -3.48
C LEU A 174 10.54 9.83 -2.04
N ILE A 175 10.56 11.15 -1.88
CA ILE A 175 10.57 11.81 -0.55
C ILE A 175 9.39 11.34 0.28
N ILE A 176 8.18 11.33 -0.28
CA ILE A 176 6.98 10.95 0.48
C ILE A 176 6.96 9.46 0.79
N THR A 177 7.42 8.61 -0.12
CA THR A 177 7.53 7.18 0.15
C THR A 177 8.45 6.93 1.34
N VAL A 178 9.62 7.58 1.37
CA VAL A 178 10.56 7.47 2.49
C VAL A 178 9.97 8.06 3.77
N LEU A 179 9.38 9.25 3.69
CA LEU A 179 8.80 9.95 4.85
C LEU A 179 7.72 9.10 5.53
N ILE A 180 6.72 8.61 4.78
CA ILE A 180 5.64 7.78 5.33
C ILE A 180 6.22 6.48 5.89
N THR A 181 7.16 5.84 5.18
CA THR A 181 7.84 4.64 5.67
C THR A 181 8.51 4.88 7.00
N VAL A 182 9.30 5.95 7.12
CA VAL A 182 10.01 6.30 8.37
C VAL A 182 9.03 6.57 9.51
N ILE A 183 7.99 7.40 9.27
CA ILE A 183 6.95 7.68 10.28
C ILE A 183 6.32 6.37 10.77
N ARG A 184 5.96 5.47 9.85
CA ARG A 184 5.36 4.17 10.19
C ARG A 184 6.31 3.27 10.98
N LEU A 185 7.57 3.19 10.58
CA LEU A 185 8.57 2.37 11.28
C LEU A 185 8.85 2.90 12.69
N LEU A 186 8.91 4.22 12.86
CA LEU A 186 9.04 4.84 14.18
C LEU A 186 7.80 4.57 15.03
N ALA A 187 6.60 4.73 14.48
CA ALA A 187 5.35 4.40 15.19
C ALA A 187 5.30 2.93 15.65
N ILE A 188 5.78 2.01 14.82
CA ILE A 188 5.87 0.58 15.16
C ILE A 188 6.92 0.36 16.25
N ARG A 189 8.10 0.97 16.11
CA ARG A 189 9.24 0.79 17.05
C ARG A 189 8.92 1.30 18.46
N TYR A 190 8.31 2.46 18.56
CA TYR A 190 8.01 3.11 19.84
C TYR A 190 6.62 2.77 20.39
N SER A 191 5.90 1.84 19.75
CA SER A 191 4.51 1.46 20.14
C SER A 191 3.59 2.67 20.35
N LEU A 192 3.80 3.76 19.59
CA LEU A 192 3.09 5.03 19.73
C LEU A 192 1.57 4.92 19.48
N ASN A 193 1.10 3.72 19.16
CA ASN A 193 -0.29 3.41 18.85
C ASN A 193 -0.87 2.36 19.82
N GLN A 194 -0.32 2.22 21.01
CA GLN A 194 -1.00 1.45 22.06
C GLN A 194 -2.10 2.36 22.63
N SER A 195 -3.36 2.15 22.21
CA SER A 195 -4.46 2.48 23.09
C SER A 195 -4.24 1.68 24.35
N SER A 196 -4.02 2.36 25.47
CA SER A 196 -4.14 1.78 26.78
C SER A 196 -5.53 1.15 26.90
N ASP A 197 -5.58 -0.17 26.93
CA ASP A 197 -6.72 -0.90 27.46
C ASP A 197 -6.91 -0.56 28.93
#